data_0e28a7faf4c7ed8b29d51b503cad41d1
#
_entry.id   0e28a7faf4c7ed8b29d51b503cad41d1
#
_cell.length_a   1.000
_cell.length_b   1.000
_cell.length_c   1.000
_cell.angle_alpha   90.00
_cell.angle_beta   90.00
_cell.angle_gamma   90.00
#
_symmetry.space_group_name_H-M   'P 1'
#
loop_
_entity.id
_entity.type
_entity.pdbx_description
1 polymer ?
#
loop_
_entity_poly.entity_id
_entity_poly.type
_entity_poly.pdbx_seq_one_letter_code
_entity_poly.pdbx_strand_id
1 'polypeptide(L)'
;MDREHRGDVTDGVGDKRLWEANIDLTSVVPSLDLYDQDWPIWSYSEITAPAKFVHNDTHRRGAAINSLVAGGGIVSGSHVEKSLLFTGVKVHSFVHLDGAVVQPYAEIGRRARLRDVVIDRGVVIPAGLVIGEDAEKDACRFRRTEKGRVLITQPMIDKLPE
;
A
#
# COMPACT_ATOMS: atom_id res chain seq x y z
N MET A 1 -33.62 9.05 25.51
CA MET A 1 -32.28 8.88 26.12
C MET A 1 -31.35 8.45 25.02
N ASP A 2 -30.75 9.46 24.42
CA ASP A 2 -30.15 9.48 23.09
C ASP A 2 -28.83 8.73 23.06
N ARG A 3 -28.70 7.79 22.13
CA ARG A 3 -27.41 7.31 21.64
C ARG A 3 -27.09 8.07 20.35
N GLU A 4 -26.71 9.33 20.55
CA GLU A 4 -26.14 10.11 19.46
C GLU A 4 -24.82 9.51 18.99
N HIS A 5 -24.76 9.30 17.72
CA HIS A 5 -23.65 9.57 16.79
C HIS A 5 -22.25 9.53 17.39
N ARG A 6 -21.62 8.39 17.38
CA ARG A 6 -20.20 8.37 17.17
C ARG A 6 -19.98 8.67 15.68
N GLY A 7 -19.85 9.96 15.40
CA GLY A 7 -19.45 10.45 14.10
C GLY A 7 -18.15 9.77 13.71
N ASP A 8 -18.16 9.29 12.49
CA ASP A 8 -17.03 8.81 11.73
C ASP A 8 -16.02 9.95 11.58
N VAL A 9 -15.10 10.07 12.52
CA VAL A 9 -13.96 11.00 12.49
C VAL A 9 -12.79 10.28 11.83
N THR A 10 -12.97 9.88 10.58
CA THR A 10 -11.86 9.68 9.66
C THR A 10 -11.79 10.91 8.74
N ASP A 11 -11.41 12.02 9.34
CA ASP A 11 -11.03 13.20 8.59
C ASP A 11 -9.86 12.83 7.67
N GLY A 12 -9.93 13.24 6.40
CA GLY A 12 -8.87 13.01 5.41
C GLY A 12 -7.47 13.52 5.80
N VAL A 13 -7.35 14.15 6.95
CA VAL A 13 -6.12 14.53 7.64
C VAL A 13 -5.40 13.31 8.22
N GLY A 14 -6.11 12.31 8.73
CA GLY A 14 -5.51 11.08 9.28
C GLY A 14 -4.83 10.25 8.19
N ASP A 15 -5.51 10.04 7.07
CA ASP A 15 -5.01 9.26 5.94
C ASP A 15 -3.78 9.92 5.29
N LYS A 16 -3.76 11.25 5.24
CA LYS A 16 -2.64 12.02 4.72
C LYS A 16 -1.39 11.86 5.58
N ARG A 17 -1.53 11.99 6.90
CA ARG A 17 -0.42 11.85 7.84
C ARG A 17 0.12 10.43 7.85
N LEU A 18 -0.77 9.44 7.79
CA LEU A 18 -0.39 8.03 7.71
C LEU A 18 0.47 7.77 6.46
N TRP A 19 0.03 8.24 5.29
CA TRP A 19 0.77 8.05 4.05
C TRP A 19 2.12 8.76 4.09
N GLU A 20 2.15 10.04 4.48
CA GLU A 20 3.39 10.84 4.52
C GLU A 20 4.42 10.22 5.48
N ALA A 21 4.02 9.83 6.68
CA ALA A 21 4.91 9.21 7.65
C ALA A 21 5.46 7.85 7.17
N ASN A 22 4.64 7.04 6.51
CA ASN A 22 5.09 5.75 6.00
C ASN A 22 6.00 5.90 4.77
N ILE A 23 5.70 6.80 3.85
CA ILE A 23 6.54 7.01 2.68
C ILE A 23 7.87 7.67 3.03
N ASP A 24 7.92 8.52 4.06
CA ASP A 24 9.19 9.08 4.55
C ASP A 24 10.19 7.97 4.94
N LEU A 25 9.72 6.86 5.52
CA LEU A 25 10.55 5.71 5.85
C LEU A 25 11.25 5.07 4.63
N THR A 26 10.77 5.31 3.43
CA THR A 26 11.37 4.78 2.18
C THR A 26 12.46 5.70 1.63
N SER A 27 12.66 6.88 2.21
CA SER A 27 13.69 7.82 1.81
C SER A 27 15.09 7.35 2.25
N VAL A 28 16.13 7.88 1.62
CA VAL A 28 17.52 7.54 1.95
C VAL A 28 17.89 8.03 3.37
N VAL A 29 17.33 9.16 3.79
CA VAL A 29 17.50 9.70 5.13
C VAL A 29 16.11 10.03 5.67
N PRO A 30 15.42 9.05 6.29
CA PRO A 30 14.10 9.27 6.87
C PRO A 30 14.17 10.09 8.14
N SER A 31 13.07 10.76 8.49
CA SER A 31 12.94 11.49 9.76
C SER A 31 12.98 10.57 10.97
N LEU A 32 12.52 9.32 10.83
CA LEU A 32 12.60 8.26 11.81
C LEU A 32 13.43 7.11 11.28
N ASP A 33 14.56 6.83 11.93
CA ASP A 33 15.40 5.68 11.57
C ASP A 33 14.89 4.40 12.26
N LEU A 34 14.36 3.47 11.46
CA LEU A 34 13.91 2.16 11.96
C LEU A 34 15.08 1.23 12.30
N TYR A 35 16.29 1.57 11.87
CA TYR A 35 17.49 0.75 12.03
C TYR A 35 18.41 1.26 13.14
N ASP A 36 17.99 2.30 13.89
CA ASP A 36 18.72 2.80 15.04
C ASP A 36 18.78 1.74 16.15
N GLN A 37 19.98 1.24 16.43
CA GLN A 37 20.24 0.21 17.44
C GLN A 37 20.33 0.78 18.86
N ASP A 38 20.61 2.06 18.99
CA ASP A 38 20.71 2.75 20.29
C ASP A 38 19.33 3.10 20.82
N TRP A 39 18.34 3.28 19.92
CA TRP A 39 16.94 3.50 20.28
C TRP A 39 15.98 2.57 19.50
N PRO A 40 16.01 1.26 19.78
CA PRO A 40 15.20 0.29 19.04
C PRO A 40 13.71 0.49 19.29
N ILE A 41 12.94 0.47 18.21
CA ILE A 41 11.48 0.51 18.29
C ILE A 41 10.97 -0.90 18.59
N TRP A 42 10.52 -1.11 19.82
CA TRP A 42 9.94 -2.37 20.24
C TRP A 42 8.46 -2.42 19.83
N SER A 43 8.13 -3.28 18.89
CA SER A 43 6.76 -3.56 18.50
C SER A 43 6.54 -5.07 18.39
N TYR A 44 5.28 -5.50 18.31
CA TYR A 44 4.96 -6.87 18.04
C TYR A 44 5.56 -7.29 16.68
N SER A 45 6.39 -8.32 16.71
CA SER A 45 6.98 -8.92 15.52
C SER A 45 6.32 -10.26 15.26
N GLU A 46 5.60 -10.37 14.16
CA GLU A 46 5.05 -11.64 13.70
C GLU A 46 6.19 -12.51 13.11
N ILE A 47 6.23 -13.77 13.50
CA ILE A 47 7.19 -14.73 12.93
C ILE A 47 6.72 -15.09 11.53
N THR A 48 7.37 -14.54 10.51
CA THR A 48 7.03 -14.76 9.10
C THR A 48 8.26 -15.24 8.33
N ALA A 49 8.01 -15.88 7.18
CA ALA A 49 9.08 -16.17 6.23
C ALA A 49 9.69 -14.87 5.69
N PRO A 50 10.95 -14.87 5.23
CA PRO A 50 11.53 -13.72 4.54
C PRO A 50 10.71 -13.28 3.34
N ALA A 51 10.80 -11.97 2.99
CA ALA A 51 10.19 -11.46 1.77
C ALA A 51 10.79 -12.13 0.53
N LYS A 52 9.94 -12.45 -0.46
CA LYS A 52 10.33 -13.20 -1.66
C LYS A 52 10.10 -12.38 -2.92
N PHE A 53 11.15 -12.23 -3.72
CA PHE A 53 11.11 -11.63 -5.05
C PHE A 53 11.33 -12.73 -6.08
N VAL A 54 10.42 -12.84 -7.05
CA VAL A 54 10.50 -13.89 -8.08
C VAL A 54 10.40 -13.33 -9.47
N HIS A 55 10.93 -14.10 -10.41
CA HIS A 55 11.12 -13.78 -11.84
C HIS A 55 12.22 -12.76 -12.12
N ASN A 56 13.00 -13.04 -13.12
CA ASN A 56 14.06 -12.18 -13.63
C ASN A 56 14.14 -12.26 -15.19
N ASP A 57 12.98 -12.39 -15.82
CA ASP A 57 12.91 -12.36 -17.29
C ASP A 57 12.90 -10.92 -17.80
N THR A 58 13.25 -10.71 -19.06
CA THR A 58 13.39 -9.38 -19.68
C THR A 58 12.16 -8.47 -19.50
N HIS A 59 10.97 -9.06 -19.46
CA HIS A 59 9.71 -8.32 -19.32
C HIS A 59 8.95 -8.64 -18.01
N ARG A 60 9.56 -9.45 -17.14
CA ARG A 60 8.94 -9.89 -15.89
C ARG A 60 10.00 -10.01 -14.80
N ARG A 61 10.26 -8.92 -14.11
CA ARG A 61 11.21 -8.87 -12.99
C ARG A 61 10.50 -8.44 -11.72
N GLY A 62 10.67 -9.20 -10.64
CA GLY A 62 10.26 -8.79 -9.30
C GLY A 62 11.31 -7.86 -8.70
N ALA A 63 11.00 -6.57 -8.58
CA ALA A 63 11.91 -5.57 -8.06
C ALA A 63 11.19 -4.60 -7.11
N ALA A 64 11.90 -4.20 -6.03
CA ALA A 64 11.50 -3.11 -5.17
C ALA A 64 12.66 -2.11 -5.06
N ILE A 65 12.37 -0.84 -5.32
CA ILE A 65 13.36 0.25 -5.36
C ILE A 65 12.89 1.34 -4.40
N ASN A 66 13.78 1.82 -3.53
CA ASN A 66 13.43 2.81 -2.51
C ASN A 66 12.16 2.40 -1.74
N SER A 67 12.07 1.15 -1.33
CA SER A 67 10.85 0.56 -0.78
C SER A 67 11.16 -0.35 0.41
N LEU A 68 10.22 -0.43 1.34
CA LEU A 68 10.29 -1.35 2.47
C LEU A 68 9.33 -2.53 2.22
N VAL A 69 9.83 -3.75 2.37
CA VAL A 69 9.02 -4.97 2.21
C VAL A 69 9.17 -5.83 3.45
N ALA A 70 8.09 -5.97 4.20
CA ALA A 70 8.06 -6.76 5.43
C ALA A 70 8.06 -8.27 5.15
N GLY A 71 8.32 -9.05 6.18
CA GLY A 71 8.33 -10.52 6.11
C GLY A 71 7.01 -11.11 5.59
N GLY A 72 7.08 -12.29 4.98
CA GLY A 72 5.93 -12.96 4.36
C GLY A 72 5.46 -12.34 3.04
N GLY A 73 6.03 -11.19 2.65
CA GLY A 73 5.67 -10.53 1.39
C GLY A 73 6.19 -11.28 0.16
N ILE A 74 5.41 -11.28 -0.92
CA ILE A 74 5.79 -11.89 -2.21
C ILE A 74 5.60 -10.87 -3.33
N VAL A 75 6.68 -10.54 -4.03
CA VAL A 75 6.64 -9.68 -5.24
C VAL A 75 6.95 -10.54 -6.45
N SER A 76 5.93 -10.83 -7.27
CA SER A 76 5.99 -11.74 -8.39
C SER A 76 6.08 -11.00 -9.72
N GLY A 77 7.30 -10.79 -10.23
CA GLY A 77 7.50 -10.19 -11.54
C GLY A 77 6.82 -8.83 -11.74
N SER A 78 7.01 -7.95 -10.78
CA SER A 78 6.36 -6.64 -10.69
C SER A 78 7.34 -5.58 -10.24
N HIS A 79 7.03 -4.33 -10.54
CA HIS A 79 7.82 -3.17 -10.18
C HIS A 79 7.17 -2.43 -9.01
N VAL A 80 7.93 -2.29 -7.93
CA VAL A 80 7.53 -1.57 -6.71
C VAL A 80 8.51 -0.43 -6.49
N GLU A 81 8.03 0.79 -6.41
CA GLU A 81 8.86 1.98 -6.19
C GLU A 81 8.28 2.86 -5.09
N LYS A 82 9.13 3.42 -4.25
CA LYS A 82 8.77 4.36 -3.16
C LYS A 82 7.56 3.87 -2.36
N SER A 83 7.53 2.58 -2.05
CA SER A 83 6.34 1.95 -1.46
C SER A 83 6.69 1.16 -0.21
N LEU A 84 5.70 1.01 0.66
CA LEU A 84 5.81 0.25 1.88
C LEU A 84 4.82 -0.91 1.83
N LEU A 85 5.33 -2.14 1.82
CA LEU A 85 4.54 -3.36 1.84
C LEU A 85 4.65 -4.01 3.22
N PHE A 86 3.53 -4.07 3.93
CA PHE A 86 3.46 -4.71 5.24
C PHE A 86 3.46 -6.23 5.14
N THR A 87 3.40 -6.88 6.30
CA THR A 87 3.49 -8.34 6.45
C THR A 87 2.49 -9.08 5.54
N GLY A 88 2.97 -10.10 4.85
CA GLY A 88 2.16 -11.04 4.09
C GLY A 88 1.51 -10.48 2.82
N VAL A 89 1.91 -9.29 2.37
CA VAL A 89 1.40 -8.69 1.13
C VAL A 89 1.81 -9.52 -0.08
N LYS A 90 0.87 -9.78 -0.99
CA LYS A 90 1.11 -10.49 -2.24
C LYS A 90 0.93 -9.57 -3.43
N VAL A 91 1.98 -9.39 -4.23
CA VAL A 91 1.95 -8.63 -5.47
C VAL A 91 2.11 -9.57 -6.65
N HIS A 92 1.05 -9.73 -7.44
CA HIS A 92 1.06 -10.59 -8.64
C HIS A 92 1.84 -9.96 -9.79
N SER A 93 1.98 -10.69 -10.90
CA SER A 93 2.86 -10.29 -12.00
C SER A 93 2.36 -9.08 -12.79
N PHE A 94 3.32 -8.29 -13.27
CA PHE A 94 3.09 -7.10 -14.10
C PHE A 94 2.38 -5.97 -13.37
N VAL A 95 2.42 -5.96 -12.06
CA VAL A 95 1.91 -4.86 -11.24
C VAL A 95 2.94 -3.73 -11.22
N HIS A 96 2.45 -2.51 -11.18
CA HIS A 96 3.25 -1.32 -10.97
C HIS A 96 2.72 -0.57 -9.74
N LEU A 97 3.56 -0.45 -8.71
CA LEU A 97 3.27 0.31 -7.50
C LEU A 97 4.24 1.48 -7.40
N ASP A 98 3.72 2.68 -7.20
CA ASP A 98 4.49 3.91 -6.98
C ASP A 98 3.85 4.72 -5.86
N GLY A 99 4.59 4.99 -4.79
CA GLY A 99 4.06 5.72 -3.62
C GLY A 99 2.92 4.99 -2.89
N ALA A 100 2.94 3.65 -2.87
CA ALA A 100 1.87 2.86 -2.26
C ALA A 100 2.21 2.46 -0.82
N VAL A 101 1.25 2.63 0.10
CA VAL A 101 1.28 2.05 1.45
C VAL A 101 0.28 0.91 1.48
N VAL A 102 0.78 -0.32 1.54
CA VAL A 102 -0.03 -1.54 1.46
C VAL A 102 -0.06 -2.24 2.80
N GLN A 103 -1.22 -2.22 3.46
CA GLN A 103 -1.42 -2.79 4.78
C GLN A 103 -1.35 -4.34 4.77
N PRO A 104 -1.16 -5.00 5.93
CA PRO A 104 -0.92 -6.44 6.01
C PRO A 104 -1.95 -7.29 5.27
N TYR A 105 -1.46 -8.36 4.64
CA TYR A 105 -2.24 -9.41 3.97
C TYR A 105 -3.06 -8.94 2.77
N ALA A 106 -2.83 -7.73 2.26
CA ALA A 106 -3.46 -7.31 1.02
C ALA A 106 -2.87 -8.08 -0.19
N GLU A 107 -3.69 -8.28 -1.20
CA GLU A 107 -3.34 -8.99 -2.42
C GLU A 107 -3.60 -8.11 -3.65
N ILE A 108 -2.57 -7.88 -4.46
CA ILE A 108 -2.64 -7.00 -5.63
C ILE A 108 -2.69 -7.86 -6.90
N GLY A 109 -3.83 -7.81 -7.58
CA GLY A 109 -4.09 -8.57 -8.81
C GLY A 109 -3.15 -8.19 -9.97
N ARG A 110 -3.02 -9.09 -10.93
CA ARG A 110 -2.12 -8.96 -12.08
C ARG A 110 -2.40 -7.70 -12.90
N ARG A 111 -1.35 -7.04 -13.40
CA ARG A 111 -1.43 -5.83 -14.25
C ARG A 111 -2.12 -4.63 -13.59
N ALA A 112 -2.30 -4.64 -12.28
CA ALA A 112 -2.76 -3.45 -11.57
C ALA A 112 -1.69 -2.35 -11.61
N ARG A 113 -2.13 -1.10 -11.72
CA ARG A 113 -1.27 0.08 -11.66
C ARG A 113 -1.82 1.03 -10.61
N LEU A 114 -1.06 1.22 -9.54
CA LEU A 114 -1.50 1.94 -8.37
C LEU A 114 -0.46 2.99 -8.01
N ARG A 115 -0.90 4.25 -7.93
CA ARG A 115 -0.04 5.38 -7.57
C ARG A 115 -0.64 6.19 -6.44
N ASP A 116 0.20 6.58 -5.47
CA ASP A 116 -0.17 7.41 -4.32
C ASP A 116 -1.41 6.89 -3.57
N VAL A 117 -1.38 5.61 -3.22
CA VAL A 117 -2.51 4.90 -2.60
C VAL A 117 -2.18 4.40 -1.20
N VAL A 118 -3.20 4.32 -0.37
CA VAL A 118 -3.20 3.54 0.87
C VAL A 118 -4.20 2.39 0.68
N ILE A 119 -3.72 1.16 0.80
CA ILE A 119 -4.54 -0.04 0.68
C ILE A 119 -4.73 -0.63 2.06
N ASP A 120 -5.97 -0.79 2.46
CA ASP A 120 -6.32 -1.30 3.78
C ASP A 120 -6.00 -2.80 3.93
N ARG A 121 -6.01 -3.28 5.17
CA ARG A 121 -5.67 -4.65 5.53
C ARG A 121 -6.54 -5.67 4.80
N GLY A 122 -5.91 -6.69 4.22
CA GLY A 122 -6.59 -7.82 3.60
C GLY A 122 -7.38 -7.50 2.33
N VAL A 123 -7.24 -6.29 1.80
CA VAL A 123 -7.92 -5.90 0.55
C VAL A 123 -7.38 -6.71 -0.62
N VAL A 124 -8.29 -7.22 -1.45
CA VAL A 124 -7.97 -7.91 -2.70
C VAL A 124 -8.24 -6.97 -3.87
N ILE A 125 -7.18 -6.49 -4.49
CA ILE A 125 -7.26 -5.63 -5.67
C ILE A 125 -7.45 -6.50 -6.92
N PRO A 126 -8.50 -6.28 -7.73
CA PRO A 126 -8.73 -7.04 -8.94
C PRO A 126 -7.63 -6.80 -9.99
N ALA A 127 -7.50 -7.76 -10.90
CA ALA A 127 -6.53 -7.66 -11.99
C ALA A 127 -6.85 -6.49 -12.91
N GLY A 128 -5.80 -5.78 -13.36
CA GLY A 128 -5.93 -4.67 -14.31
C GLY A 128 -6.46 -3.36 -13.73
N LEU A 129 -6.73 -3.29 -12.43
CA LEU A 129 -7.22 -2.06 -11.82
C LEU A 129 -6.17 -0.95 -11.89
N VAL A 130 -6.58 0.23 -12.33
CA VAL A 130 -5.75 1.43 -12.43
C VAL A 130 -6.30 2.50 -11.50
N ILE A 131 -5.43 2.99 -10.59
CA ILE A 131 -5.74 4.06 -9.61
C ILE A 131 -4.53 5.00 -9.51
N GLY A 132 -4.79 6.29 -9.40
CA GLY A 132 -3.78 7.34 -9.25
C GLY A 132 -3.32 7.95 -10.59
N GLU A 133 -3.86 7.49 -11.72
CA GLU A 133 -3.56 8.05 -13.05
C GLU A 133 -4.65 9.04 -13.53
N ASP A 134 -5.91 8.82 -13.15
CA ASP A 134 -7.05 9.63 -13.57
C ASP A 134 -7.83 10.14 -12.35
N ALA A 135 -7.62 11.40 -12.03
CA ALA A 135 -8.15 12.04 -10.84
C ALA A 135 -9.69 12.06 -10.77
N GLU A 136 -10.35 12.23 -11.91
CA GLU A 136 -11.82 12.34 -11.98
C GLU A 136 -12.48 10.98 -11.81
N LYS A 137 -11.94 9.95 -12.47
CA LYS A 137 -12.41 8.58 -12.33
C LYS A 137 -12.19 8.05 -10.92
N ASP A 138 -11.05 8.38 -10.31
CA ASP A 138 -10.72 7.92 -8.96
C ASP A 138 -11.62 8.59 -7.92
N ALA A 139 -11.91 9.88 -8.06
CA ALA A 139 -12.82 10.62 -7.17
C ALA A 139 -14.25 10.07 -7.16
N CYS A 140 -14.72 9.52 -8.28
CA CYS A 140 -16.04 8.90 -8.37
C CYS A 140 -16.12 7.51 -7.71
N ARG A 141 -14.98 6.81 -7.59
CA ARG A 141 -14.92 5.41 -7.13
C ARG A 141 -14.36 5.26 -5.72
N PHE A 142 -13.46 6.15 -5.33
CA PHE A 142 -12.69 6.05 -4.10
C PHE A 142 -12.68 7.36 -3.32
N ARG A 143 -12.44 7.25 -2.01
CA ARG A 143 -12.18 8.42 -1.18
C ARG A 143 -10.79 8.97 -1.52
N ARG A 144 -10.74 10.25 -1.90
CA ARG A 144 -9.52 10.94 -2.29
C ARG A 144 -9.25 12.11 -1.35
N THR A 145 -7.99 12.27 -0.96
CA THR A 145 -7.54 13.43 -0.19
C THR A 145 -7.34 14.64 -1.11
N GLU A 146 -7.29 15.85 -0.55
CA GLU A 146 -7.01 17.10 -1.29
C GLU A 146 -5.69 17.04 -2.09
N LYS A 147 -4.69 16.29 -1.61
CA LYS A 147 -3.41 16.07 -2.29
C LYS A 147 -3.42 14.92 -3.30
N GLY A 148 -4.58 14.37 -3.60
CA GLY A 148 -4.75 13.36 -4.63
C GLY A 148 -4.50 11.91 -4.21
N ARG A 149 -4.21 11.63 -2.95
CA ARG A 149 -4.01 10.27 -2.44
C ARG A 149 -5.33 9.55 -2.29
N VAL A 150 -5.33 8.26 -2.57
CA VAL A 150 -6.55 7.42 -2.57
C VAL A 150 -6.47 6.39 -1.46
N LEU A 151 -7.49 6.35 -0.60
CA LEU A 151 -7.70 5.25 0.34
C LEU A 151 -8.57 4.18 -0.31
N ILE A 152 -8.13 2.92 -0.22
CA ILE A 152 -8.80 1.77 -0.82
C ILE A 152 -9.15 0.77 0.27
N THR A 153 -10.45 0.51 0.41
CA THR A 153 -10.99 -0.52 1.31
C THR A 153 -11.74 -1.58 0.50
N GLN A 154 -11.92 -2.78 1.06
CA GLN A 154 -12.62 -3.86 0.35
C GLN A 154 -14.05 -3.47 -0.07
N PRO A 155 -14.88 -2.81 0.78
CA PRO A 155 -16.21 -2.38 0.34
C PRO A 155 -16.23 -1.40 -0.84
N MET A 156 -15.13 -0.66 -1.07
CA MET A 156 -15.00 0.20 -2.25
C MET A 156 -14.69 -0.61 -3.51
N ILE A 157 -13.86 -1.62 -3.38
CA ILE A 157 -13.55 -2.55 -4.48
C ILE A 157 -14.79 -3.33 -4.89
N ASP A 158 -15.56 -3.84 -3.92
CA ASP A 158 -16.76 -4.66 -4.17
C ASP A 158 -17.89 -3.88 -4.89
N LYS A 159 -17.85 -2.55 -4.85
CA LYS A 159 -18.78 -1.66 -5.55
C LYS A 159 -18.35 -1.30 -6.97
N LEU A 160 -17.16 -1.70 -7.39
CA LEU A 160 -16.72 -1.43 -8.76
C LEU A 160 -17.57 -2.24 -9.74
N PRO A 161 -18.00 -1.66 -10.86
CA PRO A 161 -18.64 -2.43 -11.93
C PRO A 161 -17.62 -3.45 -12.51
N GLU A 162 -18.13 -4.63 -12.86
CA GLU A 162 -17.38 -5.67 -13.54
C GLU A 162 -16.84 -5.22 -14.91
#